data_94ca95778a29aeba118fa604082d40d4
#
_entry.id   94ca95778a29aeba118fa604082d40d4
#
_cell.length_a   1.000
_cell.length_b   1.000
_cell.length_c   1.000
_cell.angle_alpha   90.00
_cell.angle_beta   90.00
_cell.angle_gamma   90.00
#
_symmetry.space_group_name_H-M   'P 1'
#
loop_
_entity.id
_entity.type
_entity.pdbx_description
1 polymer ?
#
loop_
_entity_poly.entity_id
_entity_poly.type
_entity_poly.pdbx_seq_one_letter_code
_entity_poly.pdbx_strand_id
1 'polypeptide(L)'
;MDLHKFKELLSVPSKTYQEEDMVEYLCDELEGIEGVSFYRDEMMNVYATKGTLEEGEFYPMFISHTDTVHTKIDKIVVKEEKLKRPHTFGKTFDDTLVDVLKAYDTDGKPTGIGGDDKCGIFICLELLKQLDKVKIGLFVSEETGCHGSSKCDVNFLQDVGYITQYDAPGNHLISEICSGVRLFDRDSEFFEKTLEVITESFGNEMLVQSHPYTDVSQLKKKIDVSCINMSCGYYNMHSVQEFISIEDVKCAIEAGKNMVKVLGLKKYEYLYKPIIYTPKTIMNSFVEDLDQDVDVFGFQDETFHRLETIDVYEEKDGITLSDAYEDGFLFIPDEDLVSLYEIIKERLIKKY
;
A
#
# COMPACT_ATOMS: atom_id res chain seq x y z
N MET A 1 1.46 -21.26 1.01
CA MET A 1 0.57 -20.39 1.78
C MET A 1 -0.27 -21.23 2.73
N ASP A 2 -0.17 -21.00 4.02
CA ASP A 2 -0.99 -21.64 5.06
C ASP A 2 -2.26 -20.81 5.31
N LEU A 3 -3.39 -21.28 4.78
CA LEU A 3 -4.68 -20.57 4.88
C LEU A 3 -5.22 -20.51 6.33
N HIS A 4 -4.87 -21.47 7.18
CA HIS A 4 -5.25 -21.46 8.59
C HIS A 4 -4.54 -20.30 9.32
N LYS A 5 -3.22 -20.21 9.16
CA LYS A 5 -2.42 -19.11 9.71
C LYS A 5 -2.86 -17.74 9.19
N PHE A 6 -3.23 -17.66 7.91
CA PHE A 6 -3.76 -16.40 7.35
C PHE A 6 -5.07 -15.99 8.02
N LYS A 7 -6.00 -16.93 8.24
CA LYS A 7 -7.25 -16.64 8.96
C LYS A 7 -7.03 -16.28 10.43
N GLU A 8 -6.04 -16.87 11.09
CA GLU A 8 -5.63 -16.48 12.45
C GLU A 8 -5.20 -15.01 12.47
N LEU A 9 -4.25 -14.63 11.60
CA LEU A 9 -3.78 -13.24 11.46
C LEU A 9 -4.94 -12.26 11.18
N LEU A 10 -5.81 -12.59 10.23
CA LEU A 10 -6.97 -11.75 9.88
C LEU A 10 -7.94 -11.56 11.06
N SER A 11 -7.96 -12.50 12.00
CA SER A 11 -8.83 -12.44 13.18
C SER A 11 -8.25 -11.60 14.33
N VAL A 12 -6.98 -11.21 14.26
CA VAL A 12 -6.35 -10.36 15.27
C VAL A 12 -6.84 -8.91 15.14
N PRO A 13 -7.42 -8.30 16.19
CA PRO A 13 -7.83 -6.90 16.14
C PRO A 13 -6.61 -5.98 16.03
N SER A 14 -6.70 -4.95 15.16
CA SER A 14 -5.58 -4.03 14.95
C SER A 14 -6.03 -2.65 14.50
N LYS A 15 -7.04 -2.06 15.17
CA LYS A 15 -7.45 -0.69 14.85
C LYS A 15 -6.29 0.27 15.10
N THR A 16 -6.14 1.28 14.24
CA THR A 16 -5.16 2.38 14.41
C THR A 16 -5.13 2.90 15.85
N TYR A 17 -3.93 3.03 16.42
CA TYR A 17 -3.65 3.36 17.84
C TYR A 17 -4.08 2.29 18.86
N GLN A 18 -4.41 1.08 18.43
CA GLN A 18 -4.79 -0.08 19.27
C GLN A 18 -4.21 -1.37 18.67
N GLU A 19 -2.96 -1.32 18.21
CA GLU A 19 -2.28 -2.40 17.49
C GLU A 19 -1.52 -3.38 18.40
N GLU A 20 -1.60 -3.21 19.73
CA GLU A 20 -0.85 -4.02 20.69
C GLU A 20 -1.05 -5.52 20.46
N ASP A 21 -2.30 -5.96 20.28
CA ASP A 21 -2.64 -7.37 20.05
C ASP A 21 -1.97 -7.92 18.77
N MET A 22 -1.93 -7.09 17.70
CA MET A 22 -1.29 -7.45 16.44
C MET A 22 0.23 -7.52 16.60
N VAL A 23 0.84 -6.54 17.26
CA VAL A 23 2.28 -6.49 17.47
C VAL A 23 2.74 -7.68 18.34
N GLU A 24 1.99 -8.07 19.37
CA GLU A 24 2.26 -9.26 20.16
C GLU A 24 2.16 -10.53 19.31
N TYR A 25 1.07 -10.69 18.54
CA TYR A 25 0.91 -11.82 17.62
C TYR A 25 2.09 -11.94 16.65
N LEU A 26 2.55 -10.81 16.09
CA LEU A 26 3.69 -10.79 15.16
C LEU A 26 5.00 -11.21 15.85
N CYS A 27 5.25 -10.77 17.08
CA CYS A 27 6.41 -11.19 17.84
C CYS A 27 6.39 -12.71 18.09
N ASP A 28 5.24 -13.26 18.49
CA ASP A 28 5.07 -14.71 18.72
C ASP A 28 5.29 -15.52 17.43
N GLU A 29 4.76 -15.06 16.29
CA GLU A 29 5.00 -15.72 14.99
C GLU A 29 6.49 -15.66 14.59
N LEU A 30 7.16 -14.54 14.81
CA LEU A 30 8.58 -14.36 14.47
C LEU A 30 9.51 -15.22 15.34
N GLU A 31 9.19 -15.41 16.63
CA GLU A 31 9.93 -16.33 17.51
C GLU A 31 9.92 -17.78 16.98
N GLY A 32 8.85 -18.18 16.28
CA GLY A 32 8.69 -19.51 15.69
C GLY A 32 9.47 -19.74 14.39
N ILE A 33 10.08 -18.71 13.79
CA ILE A 33 10.77 -18.83 12.49
C ILE A 33 12.28 -19.02 12.70
N GLU A 34 12.80 -20.16 12.30
CA GLU A 34 14.22 -20.49 12.44
C GLU A 34 15.13 -19.51 11.65
N GLY A 35 16.19 -19.06 12.28
CA GLY A 35 17.20 -18.18 11.69
C GLY A 35 16.79 -16.72 11.56
N VAL A 36 15.68 -16.33 12.16
CA VAL A 36 15.19 -14.94 12.22
C VAL A 36 15.65 -14.28 13.52
N SER A 37 16.16 -13.07 13.40
CA SER A 37 16.32 -12.13 14.51
C SER A 37 15.34 -10.98 14.33
N PHE A 38 14.70 -10.55 15.39
CA PHE A 38 13.73 -9.45 15.34
C PHE A 38 13.79 -8.58 16.61
N TYR A 39 13.26 -7.38 16.48
CA TYR A 39 13.05 -6.47 17.62
C TYR A 39 11.89 -5.54 17.34
N ARG A 40 11.40 -4.91 18.39
CA ARG A 40 10.37 -3.87 18.36
C ARG A 40 10.97 -2.57 18.86
N ASP A 41 10.71 -1.47 18.14
CA ASP A 41 11.12 -0.14 18.57
C ASP A 41 10.12 0.50 19.56
N GLU A 42 10.42 1.73 20.00
CA GLU A 42 9.59 2.48 20.95
C GLU A 42 8.22 2.88 20.38
N MET A 43 8.09 2.92 19.05
CA MET A 43 6.83 3.16 18.37
C MET A 43 5.99 1.89 18.19
N MET A 44 6.50 0.72 18.58
CA MET A 44 5.97 -0.62 18.33
C MET A 44 6.12 -1.12 16.88
N ASN A 45 6.88 -0.43 16.03
CA ASN A 45 7.25 -1.00 14.74
C ASN A 45 8.06 -2.29 14.96
N VAL A 46 7.80 -3.30 14.13
CA VAL A 46 8.49 -4.59 14.21
C VAL A 46 9.45 -4.74 13.03
N TYR A 47 10.68 -5.11 13.34
CA TYR A 47 11.74 -5.32 12.36
C TYR A 47 12.28 -6.74 12.50
N ALA A 48 12.40 -7.44 11.38
CA ALA A 48 12.99 -8.77 11.39
C ALA A 48 13.99 -8.96 10.24
N THR A 49 15.03 -9.72 10.53
CA THR A 49 16.11 -10.07 9.59
C THR A 49 16.34 -11.56 9.59
N LYS A 50 16.47 -12.16 8.42
CA LYS A 50 16.88 -13.54 8.23
C LYS A 50 18.14 -13.62 7.38
N GLY A 51 19.06 -14.51 7.77
CA GLY A 51 20.31 -14.77 7.09
C GLY A 51 21.39 -13.70 7.35
N THR A 52 22.57 -13.93 6.80
CA THR A 52 23.72 -13.03 6.92
C THR A 52 24.25 -12.70 5.54
N LEU A 53 24.51 -11.42 5.28
CA LEU A 53 25.07 -10.94 4.03
C LEU A 53 26.56 -11.30 3.90
N GLU A 54 26.99 -11.56 2.67
CA GLU A 54 28.38 -11.56 2.28
C GLU A 54 28.83 -10.16 1.85
N GLU A 55 30.12 -9.98 1.66
CA GLU A 55 30.68 -8.67 1.25
C GLU A 55 30.10 -8.25 -0.12
N GLY A 56 29.50 -7.07 -0.17
CA GLY A 56 28.89 -6.51 -1.38
C GLY A 56 27.43 -6.90 -1.61
N GLU A 57 26.84 -7.71 -0.74
CA GLU A 57 25.42 -8.03 -0.78
C GLU A 57 24.57 -7.01 -0.01
N PHE A 58 23.28 -6.93 -0.40
CA PHE A 58 22.27 -6.09 0.24
C PHE A 58 20.97 -6.88 0.39
N TYR A 59 20.26 -6.66 1.50
CA TYR A 59 18.96 -7.30 1.72
C TYR A 59 17.87 -6.75 0.80
N PRO A 60 17.05 -7.60 0.18
CA PRO A 60 15.68 -7.22 -0.17
C PRO A 60 14.91 -6.94 1.12
N MET A 61 14.09 -5.89 1.12
CA MET A 61 13.22 -5.55 2.24
C MET A 61 11.77 -5.50 1.79
N PHE A 62 10.91 -6.17 2.55
CA PHE A 62 9.46 -6.14 2.36
C PHE A 62 8.80 -5.46 3.54
N ILE A 63 7.80 -4.64 3.28
CA ILE A 63 7.12 -3.86 4.31
C ILE A 63 5.60 -3.90 4.16
N SER A 64 4.92 -3.66 5.28
CA SER A 64 3.48 -3.59 5.42
C SER A 64 3.13 -2.79 6.68
N HIS A 65 1.88 -2.40 6.85
CA HIS A 65 1.42 -1.78 8.09
C HIS A 65 0.56 -2.72 8.94
N THR A 66 0.52 -2.43 10.25
CA THR A 66 -0.12 -3.32 11.23
C THR A 66 -1.54 -2.90 11.60
N ASP A 67 -1.88 -1.64 11.38
CA ASP A 67 -3.18 -1.09 11.72
C ASP A 67 -4.22 -1.26 10.61
N THR A 68 -5.47 -1.07 10.96
CA THR A 68 -6.61 -1.01 10.07
C THR A 68 -7.59 0.06 10.53
N VAL A 69 -8.38 0.62 9.60
CA VAL A 69 -9.44 1.60 9.93
C VAL A 69 -10.62 0.98 10.68
N HIS A 70 -10.74 -0.34 10.69
CA HIS A 70 -11.93 -1.02 11.21
C HIS A 70 -12.04 -0.93 12.72
N THR A 71 -13.27 -0.75 13.21
CA THR A 71 -13.55 -0.75 14.64
C THR A 71 -13.12 -2.07 15.26
N LYS A 72 -12.40 -2.03 16.39
CA LYS A 72 -12.01 -3.22 17.13
C LYS A 72 -13.25 -4.03 17.51
N ILE A 73 -13.30 -5.28 17.06
CA ILE A 73 -14.35 -6.25 17.38
C ILE A 73 -13.67 -7.39 18.15
N ASP A 74 -14.24 -7.77 19.30
CA ASP A 74 -13.64 -8.78 20.19
C ASP A 74 -13.47 -10.15 19.51
N LYS A 75 -14.31 -10.45 18.52
CA LYS A 75 -14.22 -11.71 17.78
C LYS A 75 -14.68 -11.55 16.34
N ILE A 76 -13.76 -11.71 15.42
CA ILE A 76 -14.00 -11.75 13.98
C ILE A 76 -14.05 -13.21 13.52
N VAL A 77 -15.02 -13.56 12.70
CA VAL A 77 -15.16 -14.87 12.06
C VAL A 77 -14.85 -14.75 10.58
N VAL A 78 -13.69 -15.26 10.18
CA VAL A 78 -13.24 -15.25 8.78
C VAL A 78 -13.80 -16.47 8.05
N LYS A 79 -14.55 -16.26 6.96
CA LYS A 79 -15.15 -17.32 6.13
C LYS A 79 -14.57 -17.31 4.71
N GLU A 80 -14.48 -18.52 4.14
CA GLU A 80 -14.23 -18.69 2.71
C GLU A 80 -15.57 -18.61 1.96
N GLU A 81 -15.58 -17.82 0.89
CA GLU A 81 -16.74 -17.67 0.01
C GLU A 81 -16.29 -17.70 -1.45
N LYS A 82 -17.24 -17.76 -2.37
CA LYS A 82 -16.99 -17.63 -3.80
C LYS A 82 -17.65 -16.36 -4.31
N LEU A 83 -16.87 -15.51 -4.93
CA LEU A 83 -17.36 -14.32 -5.62
C LEU A 83 -17.01 -14.38 -7.10
N LYS A 84 -17.75 -13.65 -7.92
CA LYS A 84 -17.30 -13.37 -9.29
C LYS A 84 -15.96 -12.66 -9.21
N ARG A 85 -15.04 -13.01 -10.11
CA ARG A 85 -13.72 -12.38 -10.17
C ARG A 85 -13.88 -10.86 -10.26
N PRO A 86 -13.22 -10.08 -9.40
CA PRO A 86 -13.24 -8.64 -9.51
C PRO A 86 -12.74 -8.17 -10.87
N HIS A 87 -13.24 -7.04 -11.33
CA HIS A 87 -12.80 -6.44 -12.58
C HIS A 87 -11.31 -6.12 -12.49
N THR A 88 -10.54 -6.61 -13.45
CA THR A 88 -9.13 -6.29 -13.63
C THR A 88 -9.01 -5.38 -14.85
N PHE A 89 -8.26 -4.29 -14.73
CA PHE A 89 -8.02 -3.34 -15.82
C PHE A 89 -7.58 -4.09 -17.10
N GLY A 90 -8.19 -3.75 -18.24
CA GLY A 90 -7.86 -4.34 -19.55
C GLY A 90 -8.42 -5.74 -19.81
N LYS A 91 -9.08 -6.40 -18.88
CA LYS A 91 -9.74 -7.69 -19.11
C LYS A 91 -11.26 -7.54 -19.23
N THR A 92 -11.84 -8.28 -20.19
CA THR A 92 -13.29 -8.44 -20.30
C THR A 92 -13.82 -9.14 -19.05
N PHE A 93 -15.04 -8.77 -18.60
CA PHE A 93 -15.73 -9.43 -17.50
C PHE A 93 -15.70 -10.95 -17.68
N ASP A 94 -15.08 -11.61 -16.72
CA ASP A 94 -15.06 -13.05 -16.60
C ASP A 94 -16.02 -13.45 -15.48
N ASP A 95 -17.01 -14.30 -15.80
CA ASP A 95 -17.95 -14.85 -14.80
C ASP A 95 -17.31 -15.94 -13.92
N THR A 96 -16.00 -16.12 -13.99
CA THR A 96 -15.26 -17.08 -13.15
C THR A 96 -15.44 -16.75 -11.68
N LEU A 97 -15.79 -17.77 -10.90
CA LEU A 97 -15.84 -17.64 -9.44
C LEU A 97 -14.44 -17.83 -8.86
N VAL A 98 -14.05 -16.93 -7.98
CA VAL A 98 -12.79 -16.99 -7.23
C VAL A 98 -13.07 -17.22 -5.75
N ASP A 99 -12.15 -17.91 -5.07
CA ASP A 99 -12.21 -18.13 -3.63
C ASP A 99 -11.72 -16.88 -2.90
N VAL A 100 -12.55 -16.37 -2.01
CA VAL A 100 -12.29 -15.16 -1.24
C VAL A 100 -12.46 -15.39 0.26
N LEU A 101 -11.82 -14.53 1.05
CA LEU A 101 -12.04 -14.41 2.49
C LEU A 101 -12.87 -13.17 2.79
N LYS A 102 -13.86 -13.34 3.68
CA LYS A 102 -14.67 -12.25 4.25
C LYS A 102 -14.77 -12.38 5.76
N ALA A 103 -15.00 -11.26 6.43
CA ALA A 103 -15.15 -11.20 7.87
C ALA A 103 -16.59 -10.93 8.29
N TYR A 104 -16.95 -11.53 9.43
CA TYR A 104 -18.26 -11.43 10.07
C TYR A 104 -18.07 -11.28 11.58
N ASP A 105 -19.00 -10.60 12.22
CA ASP A 105 -19.11 -10.64 13.67
C ASP A 105 -19.74 -11.97 14.14
N THR A 106 -19.90 -12.12 15.45
CA THR A 106 -20.48 -13.33 16.06
C THR A 106 -21.95 -13.53 15.72
N ASP A 107 -22.66 -12.48 15.33
CA ASP A 107 -24.06 -12.51 14.91
C ASP A 107 -24.23 -12.80 13.41
N GLY A 108 -23.11 -12.92 12.70
CA GLY A 108 -23.08 -13.20 11.25
C GLY A 108 -23.27 -11.95 10.38
N LYS A 109 -23.15 -10.76 10.95
CA LYS A 109 -23.18 -9.49 10.19
C LYS A 109 -21.82 -9.24 9.56
N PRO A 110 -21.74 -8.82 8.28
CA PRO A 110 -20.49 -8.46 7.65
C PRO A 110 -19.74 -7.36 8.42
N THR A 111 -18.42 -7.49 8.52
CA THR A 111 -17.52 -6.50 9.07
C THR A 111 -16.27 -6.38 8.20
N GLY A 112 -15.49 -5.31 8.33
CA GLY A 112 -14.21 -5.19 7.63
C GLY A 112 -13.26 -6.32 8.02
N ILE A 113 -12.57 -6.87 7.04
CA ILE A 113 -11.63 -7.97 7.25
C ILE A 113 -10.21 -7.44 7.56
N GLY A 114 -9.93 -6.16 7.21
CA GLY A 114 -8.61 -5.56 7.34
C GLY A 114 -7.58 -6.21 6.41
N GLY A 115 -8.01 -6.52 5.18
CA GLY A 115 -7.11 -6.95 4.12
C GLY A 115 -6.05 -5.93 3.83
N ASP A 116 -6.42 -4.68 3.92
CA ASP A 116 -5.61 -3.48 4.07
C ASP A 116 -5.17 -3.34 5.54
N ASP A 117 -3.90 -3.64 5.99
CA ASP A 117 -2.87 -4.29 5.17
C ASP A 117 -2.42 -5.65 5.76
N LYS A 118 -3.34 -6.42 6.34
CA LYS A 118 -3.02 -7.77 6.83
C LYS A 118 -2.62 -8.74 5.71
N CYS A 119 -2.99 -8.42 4.44
CA CYS A 119 -2.47 -9.15 3.29
C CYS A 119 -0.96 -8.94 3.16
N GLY A 120 -0.49 -7.70 3.21
CA GLY A 120 0.93 -7.37 3.17
C GLY A 120 1.70 -7.97 4.36
N ILE A 121 1.14 -7.93 5.57
CA ILE A 121 1.75 -8.61 6.74
C ILE A 121 1.95 -10.09 6.44
N PHE A 122 0.89 -10.77 5.98
CA PHE A 122 0.97 -12.20 5.69
C PHE A 122 2.00 -12.53 4.61
N ILE A 123 2.04 -11.73 3.54
CA ILE A 123 3.02 -11.87 2.46
C ILE A 123 4.44 -11.68 3.01
N CYS A 124 4.69 -10.66 3.82
CA CYS A 124 5.99 -10.42 4.46
C CYS A 124 6.43 -11.62 5.30
N LEU A 125 5.55 -12.18 6.12
CA LEU A 125 5.86 -13.37 6.94
C LEU A 125 6.13 -14.61 6.08
N GLU A 126 5.37 -14.83 5.01
CA GLU A 126 5.59 -15.95 4.08
C GLU A 126 6.92 -15.81 3.32
N LEU A 127 7.29 -14.60 2.90
CA LEU A 127 8.57 -14.33 2.27
C LEU A 127 9.73 -14.52 3.25
N LEU A 128 9.59 -14.07 4.50
CA LEU A 128 10.58 -14.30 5.55
C LEU A 128 10.82 -15.79 5.81
N LYS A 129 9.76 -16.61 5.79
CA LYS A 129 9.87 -18.07 5.93
C LYS A 129 10.61 -18.73 4.76
N GLN A 130 10.36 -18.27 3.53
CA GLN A 130 10.78 -18.93 2.29
C GLN A 130 12.11 -18.44 1.71
N LEU A 131 12.56 -17.25 2.09
CA LEU A 131 13.82 -16.66 1.62
C LEU A 131 14.95 -16.87 2.64
N ASP A 132 16.18 -16.98 2.14
CA ASP A 132 17.36 -17.21 2.99
C ASP A 132 17.94 -15.91 3.55
N LYS A 133 17.87 -14.81 2.78
CA LYS A 133 18.40 -13.50 3.16
C LYS A 133 17.36 -12.44 2.84
N VAL A 134 16.73 -11.87 3.87
CA VAL A 134 15.63 -10.90 3.71
C VAL A 134 15.45 -10.08 4.99
N LYS A 135 14.96 -8.85 4.83
CA LYS A 135 14.43 -8.02 5.92
C LYS A 135 12.94 -7.77 5.74
N ILE A 136 12.22 -7.66 6.85
CA ILE A 136 10.86 -7.14 6.86
C ILE A 136 10.75 -5.99 7.87
N GLY A 137 9.87 -5.03 7.55
CA GLY A 137 9.46 -3.96 8.45
C GLY A 137 7.94 -3.86 8.49
N LEU A 138 7.36 -3.91 9.69
CA LEU A 138 5.92 -3.84 9.91
C LEU A 138 5.65 -2.61 10.76
N PHE A 139 4.94 -1.63 10.19
CA PHE A 139 4.82 -0.29 10.74
C PHE A 139 3.44 -0.07 11.35
N VAL A 140 3.38 0.66 12.45
CA VAL A 140 2.14 1.04 13.14
C VAL A 140 1.60 2.36 12.60
N SER A 141 0.27 2.56 12.73
CA SER A 141 -0.41 3.84 12.50
C SER A 141 -0.14 4.44 11.12
N GLU A 142 -0.24 3.62 10.07
CA GLU A 142 -0.16 4.02 8.67
C GLU A 142 -1.38 4.85 8.29
N GLU A 143 -2.57 4.36 8.61
CA GLU A 143 -3.90 4.86 8.22
C GLU A 143 -4.20 6.31 8.65
N THR A 144 -3.38 6.86 9.52
CA THR A 144 -3.47 8.23 10.02
C THR A 144 -2.24 9.09 9.67
N GLY A 145 -1.47 8.68 8.65
CA GLY A 145 -0.35 9.45 8.10
C GLY A 145 1.03 8.82 8.31
N CYS A 146 1.12 7.49 8.27
CA CYS A 146 2.40 6.75 8.29
C CYS A 146 3.27 7.10 9.51
N HIS A 147 2.66 7.22 10.71
CA HIS A 147 3.37 7.68 11.91
C HIS A 147 4.51 6.75 12.31
N GLY A 148 4.32 5.43 12.21
CA GLY A 148 5.34 4.44 12.51
C GLY A 148 6.55 4.56 11.59
N SER A 149 6.35 4.47 10.27
CA SER A 149 7.43 4.53 9.28
C SER A 149 8.10 5.89 9.21
N SER A 150 7.39 6.98 9.54
CA SER A 150 8.01 8.31 9.64
C SER A 150 9.10 8.38 10.69
N LYS A 151 9.06 7.51 11.71
CA LYS A 151 10.02 7.38 12.82
C LYS A 151 10.81 6.09 12.78
N CYS A 152 10.84 5.39 11.63
CA CYS A 152 11.52 4.10 11.51
C CYS A 152 13.01 4.19 11.91
N ASP A 153 13.56 3.08 12.37
CA ASP A 153 14.98 2.93 12.64
C ASP A 153 15.80 2.99 11.33
N VAL A 154 16.46 4.12 11.09
CA VAL A 154 17.29 4.34 9.89
C VAL A 154 18.48 3.39 9.84
N ASN A 155 18.99 2.92 10.99
CA ASN A 155 20.11 1.98 11.02
C ASN A 155 19.70 0.62 10.42
N PHE A 156 18.44 0.23 10.59
CA PHE A 156 17.91 -0.99 9.99
C PHE A 156 17.93 -0.96 8.47
N LEU A 157 17.90 0.23 7.87
CA LEU A 157 17.85 0.43 6.42
C LEU A 157 19.23 0.44 5.73
N GLN A 158 20.34 0.54 6.45
CA GLN A 158 21.67 0.82 5.87
C GLN A 158 22.16 -0.21 4.86
N ASP A 159 21.80 -1.47 5.03
CA ASP A 159 22.20 -2.59 4.19
C ASP A 159 21.05 -3.14 3.31
N VAL A 160 20.03 -2.30 3.08
CA VAL A 160 18.90 -2.60 2.20
C VAL A 160 19.22 -2.22 0.77
N GLY A 161 18.96 -3.13 -0.17
CA GLY A 161 19.21 -2.93 -1.59
C GLY A 161 18.04 -2.38 -2.38
N TYR A 162 16.82 -2.72 -1.95
CA TYR A 162 15.54 -2.23 -2.48
C TYR A 162 14.40 -2.55 -1.52
N ILE A 163 13.27 -1.85 -1.66
CA ILE A 163 12.10 -2.03 -0.78
C ILE A 163 10.86 -2.31 -1.62
N THR A 164 10.07 -3.30 -1.19
CA THR A 164 8.74 -3.59 -1.74
C THR A 164 7.70 -3.50 -0.63
N GLN A 165 6.67 -2.67 -0.84
CA GLN A 165 5.48 -2.63 -0.01
C GLN A 165 4.33 -3.36 -0.70
N TYR A 166 3.46 -3.99 0.09
CA TYR A 166 2.24 -4.66 -0.37
C TYR A 166 1.01 -3.94 0.18
N ASP A 167 0.79 -2.71 -0.27
CA ASP A 167 -0.26 -1.84 0.22
C ASP A 167 -0.92 -1.10 -0.96
N ALA A 168 -1.42 -1.90 -1.90
CA ALA A 168 -2.28 -1.43 -2.96
C ALA A 168 -3.40 -2.45 -3.22
N PRO A 169 -4.64 -1.99 -3.48
CA PRO A 169 -5.78 -2.88 -3.68
C PRO A 169 -5.66 -3.69 -4.99
N GLY A 170 -6.42 -4.76 -5.06
CA GLY A 170 -6.56 -5.56 -6.28
C GLY A 170 -5.34 -6.41 -6.63
N ASN A 171 -5.10 -6.56 -7.93
CA ASN A 171 -4.07 -7.45 -8.47
C ASN A 171 -3.34 -6.87 -9.69
N HIS A 172 -3.42 -5.55 -9.91
CA HIS A 172 -2.91 -4.95 -11.15
C HIS A 172 -2.28 -3.56 -10.96
N LEU A 173 -2.11 -3.09 -9.73
CA LEU A 173 -1.56 -1.76 -9.45
C LEU A 173 -0.09 -1.82 -9.06
N ILE A 174 0.69 -0.87 -9.57
CA ILE A 174 2.03 -0.52 -9.14
C ILE A 174 2.06 0.98 -8.87
N SER A 175 2.50 1.38 -7.69
CA SER A 175 2.63 2.78 -7.32
C SER A 175 4.02 3.29 -7.67
N GLU A 176 4.09 4.31 -8.55
CA GLU A 176 5.34 5.00 -8.92
C GLU A 176 5.63 6.19 -8.02
N ILE A 177 4.58 6.92 -7.66
CA ILE A 177 4.66 8.12 -6.82
C ILE A 177 3.69 7.94 -5.66
N CYS A 178 4.16 8.13 -4.43
CA CYS A 178 3.32 8.13 -3.24
C CYS A 178 3.52 9.45 -2.50
N SER A 179 2.44 10.23 -2.29
CA SER A 179 2.50 11.57 -1.67
C SER A 179 3.61 12.45 -2.23
N GLY A 180 3.72 12.54 -3.55
CA GLY A 180 4.75 13.35 -4.22
C GLY A 180 6.18 12.79 -4.12
N VAL A 181 6.37 11.60 -3.58
CA VAL A 181 7.66 10.91 -3.50
C VAL A 181 7.75 9.88 -4.61
N ARG A 182 8.63 10.11 -5.58
CA ARG A 182 8.89 9.12 -6.64
C ARG A 182 9.71 7.96 -6.08
N LEU A 183 9.21 6.74 -6.26
CA LEU A 183 9.76 5.54 -5.65
C LEU A 183 10.87 4.90 -6.48
N PHE A 184 10.78 4.96 -7.80
CA PHE A 184 11.74 4.38 -8.74
C PHE A 184 11.82 5.21 -10.03
N ASP A 185 12.79 4.89 -10.87
CA ASP A 185 12.91 5.41 -12.23
C ASP A 185 12.32 4.38 -13.21
N ARG A 186 11.38 4.82 -14.08
CA ARG A 186 10.74 3.95 -15.09
C ARG A 186 11.71 3.36 -16.10
N ASP A 187 12.82 4.04 -16.37
CA ASP A 187 13.84 3.61 -17.33
C ASP A 187 14.94 2.78 -16.65
N SER A 188 14.77 2.39 -15.38
CA SER A 188 15.76 1.62 -14.62
C SER A 188 15.64 0.11 -14.82
N GLU A 189 16.79 -0.58 -14.73
CA GLU A 189 16.84 -2.05 -14.69
C GLU A 189 15.96 -2.62 -13.55
N PHE A 190 15.86 -1.90 -12.42
CA PHE A 190 15.00 -2.29 -11.30
C PHE A 190 13.54 -2.40 -11.74
N PHE A 191 13.02 -1.33 -12.37
CA PHE A 191 11.61 -1.30 -12.75
C PHE A 191 11.30 -2.27 -13.89
N GLU A 192 12.15 -2.34 -14.93
CA GLU A 192 11.97 -3.27 -16.05
C GLU A 192 11.82 -4.72 -15.57
N LYS A 193 12.77 -5.18 -14.74
CA LYS A 193 12.75 -6.54 -14.18
C LYS A 193 11.57 -6.77 -13.22
N THR A 194 11.27 -5.79 -12.41
CA THR A 194 10.16 -5.88 -11.42
C THR A 194 8.82 -5.95 -12.14
N LEU A 195 8.59 -5.11 -13.14
CA LEU A 195 7.36 -5.09 -13.93
C LEU A 195 7.13 -6.42 -14.64
N GLU A 196 8.16 -7.00 -15.28
CA GLU A 196 8.10 -8.31 -15.93
C GLU A 196 7.65 -9.41 -14.94
N VAL A 197 8.32 -9.49 -13.79
CA VAL A 197 8.04 -10.49 -12.78
C VAL A 197 6.63 -10.36 -12.19
N ILE A 198 6.19 -9.13 -11.87
CA ILE A 198 4.85 -8.90 -11.32
C ILE A 198 3.79 -9.26 -12.36
N THR A 199 3.95 -8.79 -13.61
CA THR A 199 3.05 -9.09 -14.73
C THR A 199 2.90 -10.59 -14.94
N GLU A 200 4.02 -11.34 -14.97
CA GLU A 200 3.99 -12.80 -15.09
C GLU A 200 3.30 -13.48 -13.90
N SER A 201 3.60 -13.04 -12.68
CA SER A 201 3.06 -13.67 -11.46
C SER A 201 1.55 -13.50 -11.32
N PHE A 202 1.01 -12.34 -11.68
CA PHE A 202 -0.44 -12.08 -11.66
C PHE A 202 -1.14 -12.48 -12.96
N GLY A 203 -0.39 -12.64 -14.05
CA GLY A 203 -0.95 -12.89 -15.38
C GLY A 203 -1.82 -11.74 -15.92
N ASN A 204 -1.57 -10.52 -15.46
CA ASN A 204 -2.28 -9.28 -15.81
C ASN A 204 -1.30 -8.22 -16.27
N GLU A 205 -1.75 -7.31 -17.14
CA GLU A 205 -1.07 -6.04 -17.33
C GLU A 205 -1.15 -5.21 -16.05
N MET A 206 -0.02 -4.55 -15.70
CA MET A 206 0.05 -3.73 -14.51
C MET A 206 -0.19 -2.27 -14.87
N LEU A 207 -1.07 -1.62 -14.11
CA LEU A 207 -1.29 -0.18 -14.16
C LEU A 207 -0.29 0.51 -13.22
N VAL A 208 0.57 1.35 -13.79
CA VAL A 208 1.54 2.14 -13.02
C VAL A 208 0.96 3.53 -12.81
N GLN A 209 0.67 3.87 -11.54
CA GLN A 209 -0.02 5.11 -11.19
C GLN A 209 0.54 5.75 -9.93
N SER A 210 0.05 6.95 -9.62
CA SER A 210 0.27 7.57 -8.31
C SER A 210 -0.62 6.92 -7.26
N HIS A 211 -0.14 6.91 -6.02
CA HIS A 211 -0.87 6.43 -4.85
C HIS A 211 -0.91 7.55 -3.80
N PRO A 212 -1.90 7.58 -2.91
CA PRO A 212 -1.91 8.52 -1.79
C PRO A 212 -0.62 8.42 -0.96
N TYR A 213 -0.71 8.50 0.34
CA TYR A 213 0.44 8.20 1.19
C TYR A 213 0.49 6.69 1.46
N THR A 214 1.68 6.19 1.71
CA THR A 214 1.94 4.85 2.25
C THR A 214 3.36 4.80 2.82
N ASP A 215 3.65 3.86 3.69
CA ASP A 215 4.91 3.75 4.46
C ASP A 215 6.17 3.83 3.62
N VAL A 216 6.17 3.20 2.44
CA VAL A 216 7.34 3.19 1.55
C VAL A 216 7.77 4.60 1.15
N SER A 217 6.85 5.56 1.10
CA SER A 217 7.16 6.96 0.82
C SER A 217 8.00 7.60 1.93
N GLN A 218 7.74 7.22 3.19
CA GLN A 218 8.52 7.72 4.33
C GLN A 218 9.92 7.10 4.37
N LEU A 219 10.03 5.81 4.05
CA LEU A 219 11.32 5.12 3.96
C LEU A 219 12.15 5.69 2.80
N LYS A 220 11.54 5.90 1.64
CA LYS A 220 12.20 6.46 0.45
C LYS A 220 12.86 7.82 0.70
N LYS A 221 12.29 8.65 1.58
CA LYS A 221 12.89 9.92 2.00
C LYS A 221 14.18 9.76 2.81
N LYS A 222 14.47 8.55 3.31
CA LYS A 222 15.59 8.24 4.22
C LYS A 222 16.65 7.32 3.62
N ILE A 223 16.35 6.70 2.47
CA ILE A 223 17.22 5.73 1.83
C ILE A 223 17.30 5.96 0.31
N ASP A 224 18.50 5.86 -0.24
CA ASP A 224 18.78 6.08 -1.66
C ASP A 224 18.75 4.76 -2.45
N VAL A 225 17.62 4.05 -2.38
CA VAL A 225 17.35 2.86 -3.17
C VAL A 225 16.01 2.93 -3.88
N SER A 226 15.84 2.16 -4.94
CA SER A 226 14.55 1.97 -5.59
C SER A 226 13.57 1.28 -4.65
N CYS A 227 12.35 1.80 -4.62
CA CYS A 227 11.24 1.26 -3.84
C CYS A 227 10.04 1.02 -4.76
N ILE A 228 9.10 0.18 -4.34
CA ILE A 228 7.86 -0.06 -5.07
C ILE A 228 6.73 -0.37 -4.08
N ASN A 229 5.51 0.08 -4.36
CA ASN A 229 4.29 -0.41 -3.73
C ASN A 229 3.44 -1.12 -4.77
N MET A 230 2.82 -2.24 -4.41
CA MET A 230 2.08 -3.07 -5.37
C MET A 230 0.85 -3.73 -4.76
N SER A 231 -0.08 -4.11 -5.63
CA SER A 231 -1.29 -4.85 -5.26
C SER A 231 -1.00 -6.15 -4.51
N CYS A 232 -1.85 -6.47 -3.53
CA CYS A 232 -1.69 -7.66 -2.70
C CYS A 232 -2.97 -8.47 -2.47
N GLY A 233 -4.06 -8.17 -3.19
CA GLY A 233 -5.23 -9.03 -3.25
C GLY A 233 -6.38 -8.68 -2.32
N TYR A 234 -6.38 -7.53 -1.63
CA TYR A 234 -7.57 -7.01 -0.96
C TYR A 234 -8.39 -6.12 -1.88
N TYR A 235 -9.69 -6.03 -1.64
CA TYR A 235 -10.66 -5.30 -2.45
C TYR A 235 -11.70 -4.63 -1.56
N ASN A 236 -12.28 -3.52 -2.01
CA ASN A 236 -13.28 -2.75 -1.28
C ASN A 236 -12.78 -2.34 0.12
N MET A 237 -11.51 -1.93 0.20
CA MET A 237 -10.87 -1.49 1.44
C MET A 237 -11.72 -0.43 2.17
N HIS A 238 -11.48 -0.26 3.46
CA HIS A 238 -12.15 0.71 4.32
C HIS A 238 -13.68 0.54 4.40
N SER A 239 -14.20 -0.64 4.07
CA SER A 239 -15.63 -0.92 4.11
C SER A 239 -15.96 -2.27 4.75
N VAL A 240 -17.21 -2.45 5.20
CA VAL A 240 -17.71 -3.75 5.67
C VAL A 240 -17.89 -4.78 4.53
N GLN A 241 -17.73 -4.37 3.29
CA GLN A 241 -17.75 -5.24 2.10
C GLN A 241 -16.35 -5.65 1.64
N GLU A 242 -15.33 -5.28 2.40
CA GLU A 242 -13.95 -5.67 2.13
C GLU A 242 -13.82 -7.19 2.04
N PHE A 243 -13.05 -7.66 1.07
CA PHE A 243 -12.75 -9.08 0.89
C PHE A 243 -11.34 -9.26 0.34
N ILE A 244 -10.82 -10.47 0.48
CA ILE A 244 -9.47 -10.84 0.03
C ILE A 244 -9.58 -11.97 -0.99
N SER A 245 -8.94 -11.83 -2.15
CA SER A 245 -8.76 -12.90 -3.12
C SER A 245 -7.59 -13.79 -2.71
N ILE A 246 -7.87 -15.05 -2.41
CA ILE A 246 -6.84 -16.02 -2.00
C ILE A 246 -5.82 -16.24 -3.11
N GLU A 247 -6.26 -16.22 -4.37
CA GLU A 247 -5.38 -16.39 -5.53
C GLU A 247 -4.42 -15.19 -5.68
N ASP A 248 -4.93 -13.96 -5.54
CA ASP A 248 -4.11 -12.77 -5.74
C ASP A 248 -3.06 -12.61 -4.64
N VAL A 249 -3.36 -12.97 -3.39
CA VAL A 249 -2.37 -13.04 -2.31
C VAL A 249 -1.27 -14.06 -2.63
N LYS A 250 -1.62 -15.23 -3.19
CA LYS A 250 -0.61 -16.21 -3.65
C LYS A 250 0.25 -15.66 -4.76
N CYS A 251 -0.36 -14.96 -5.73
CA CYS A 251 0.38 -14.30 -6.82
C CYS A 251 1.36 -13.25 -6.27
N ALA A 252 0.95 -12.47 -5.27
CA ALA A 252 1.82 -11.48 -4.63
C ALA A 252 3.02 -12.11 -3.91
N ILE A 253 2.81 -13.25 -3.20
CA ILE A 253 3.91 -14.02 -2.58
C ILE A 253 4.89 -14.52 -3.66
N GLU A 254 4.38 -15.11 -4.74
CA GLU A 254 5.23 -15.60 -5.83
C GLU A 254 5.96 -14.46 -6.54
N ALA A 255 5.30 -13.30 -6.75
CA ALA A 255 5.95 -12.11 -7.27
C ALA A 255 7.14 -11.69 -6.40
N GLY A 256 6.96 -11.58 -5.07
CA GLY A 256 8.05 -11.24 -4.14
C GLY A 256 9.23 -12.20 -4.21
N LYS A 257 8.98 -13.51 -4.25
CA LYS A 257 10.03 -14.54 -4.40
C LYS A 257 10.77 -14.41 -5.72
N ASN A 258 10.03 -14.25 -6.81
CA ASN A 258 10.61 -14.12 -8.13
C ASN A 258 11.37 -12.79 -8.28
N MET A 259 10.91 -11.71 -7.67
CA MET A 259 11.66 -10.44 -7.60
C MET A 259 13.03 -10.65 -6.96
N VAL A 260 13.11 -11.31 -5.80
CA VAL A 260 14.40 -11.59 -5.15
C VAL A 260 15.29 -12.45 -6.03
N LYS A 261 14.75 -13.43 -6.74
CA LYS A 261 15.50 -14.28 -7.66
C LYS A 261 16.09 -13.50 -8.84
N VAL A 262 15.34 -12.54 -9.40
CA VAL A 262 15.74 -11.80 -10.61
C VAL A 262 16.59 -10.57 -10.24
N LEU A 263 16.25 -9.86 -9.18
CA LEU A 263 16.99 -8.69 -8.73
C LEU A 263 18.27 -9.07 -7.97
N GLY A 264 18.23 -10.20 -7.23
CA GLY A 264 19.34 -10.66 -6.39
C GLY A 264 19.54 -9.78 -5.15
N LEU A 265 20.66 -10.01 -4.48
CA LEU A 265 21.08 -9.29 -3.28
C LEU A 265 21.90 -8.05 -3.64
N LYS A 266 21.36 -7.18 -4.49
CA LYS A 266 22.03 -6.01 -5.05
C LYS A 266 21.39 -4.72 -4.55
N LYS A 267 22.17 -3.65 -4.55
CA LYS A 267 21.67 -2.29 -4.32
C LYS A 267 21.23 -1.68 -5.65
N TYR A 268 19.98 -1.27 -5.74
CA TYR A 268 19.41 -0.52 -6.86
C TYR A 268 19.31 0.95 -6.44
N GLU A 269 20.39 1.70 -6.65
CA GLU A 269 20.46 3.10 -6.24
C GLU A 269 19.46 3.95 -6.99
N TYR A 270 18.68 4.70 -6.23
CA TYR A 270 17.80 5.74 -6.74
C TYR A 270 17.68 6.84 -5.69
N LEU A 271 18.31 7.98 -5.97
CA LEU A 271 18.34 9.10 -5.04
C LEU A 271 16.95 9.72 -4.90
N TYR A 272 16.53 9.97 -3.65
CA TYR A 272 15.34 10.76 -3.41
C TYR A 272 15.54 12.17 -3.96
N LYS A 273 14.64 12.59 -4.82
CA LYS A 273 14.57 13.97 -5.33
C LYS A 273 13.18 14.52 -5.00
N PRO A 274 13.08 15.54 -4.16
CA PRO A 274 11.78 16.16 -3.91
C PRO A 274 11.21 16.67 -5.24
N ILE A 275 9.94 16.38 -5.49
CA ILE A 275 9.24 16.94 -6.64
C ILE A 275 8.98 18.40 -6.31
N ILE A 276 9.72 19.30 -6.98
CA ILE A 276 9.50 20.74 -6.86
C ILE A 276 8.39 21.12 -7.85
N TYR A 277 7.21 21.29 -7.34
CA TYR A 277 6.09 21.80 -8.12
C TYR A 277 6.35 23.30 -8.41
N THR A 278 6.78 23.61 -9.62
CA THR A 278 6.75 25.01 -10.10
C THR A 278 5.31 25.33 -10.55
N PRO A 279 4.90 26.60 -10.57
CA PRO A 279 3.59 26.97 -11.09
C PRO A 279 3.29 26.43 -12.50
N LYS A 280 4.33 26.25 -13.31
CA LYS A 280 4.24 25.65 -14.64
C LYS A 280 4.06 24.12 -14.60
N THR A 281 4.64 23.45 -13.64
CA THR A 281 4.48 21.99 -13.43
C THR A 281 3.07 21.68 -12.90
N ILE A 282 2.55 22.53 -12.02
CA ILE A 282 1.16 22.44 -11.53
C ILE A 282 0.18 22.58 -12.69
N MET A 283 0.36 23.60 -13.57
CA MET A 283 -0.51 23.75 -14.74
C MET A 283 -0.38 22.60 -15.75
N ASN A 284 0.80 22.04 -15.93
CA ASN A 284 0.97 20.90 -16.85
C ASN A 284 0.38 19.59 -16.28
N SER A 285 0.46 19.35 -14.97
CA SER A 285 -0.21 18.20 -14.36
C SER A 285 -1.73 18.29 -14.50
N PHE A 286 -2.32 19.44 -14.31
CA PHE A 286 -3.76 19.66 -14.56
C PHE A 286 -4.16 19.45 -16.03
N VAL A 287 -3.25 19.64 -17.00
CA VAL A 287 -3.55 19.49 -18.44
C VAL A 287 -3.26 18.06 -18.92
N GLU A 288 -2.27 17.36 -18.33
CA GLU A 288 -1.94 15.97 -18.70
C GLU A 288 -2.91 14.95 -18.07
N ASP A 289 -3.47 15.23 -16.89
CA ASP A 289 -4.48 14.38 -16.23
C ASP A 289 -5.88 14.50 -16.88
N LEU A 290 -6.16 15.56 -17.63
CA LEU A 290 -7.44 15.73 -18.35
C LEU A 290 -7.64 14.77 -19.54
N ASP A 291 -6.62 14.04 -19.98
CA ASP A 291 -6.70 13.10 -21.10
C ASP A 291 -6.75 11.62 -20.70
N GLN A 292 -6.83 11.30 -19.39
CA GLN A 292 -6.95 9.92 -18.93
C GLN A 292 -8.25 9.72 -18.13
N ASP A 293 -9.31 9.37 -18.82
CA ASP A 293 -10.52 8.77 -18.24
C ASP A 293 -10.17 7.42 -17.60
N VAL A 294 -9.79 7.40 -16.33
CA VAL A 294 -9.58 6.18 -15.58
C VAL A 294 -10.53 6.14 -14.38
N ASP A 295 -11.65 5.47 -14.57
CA ASP A 295 -12.58 5.10 -13.52
C ASP A 295 -11.97 3.96 -12.66
N VAL A 296 -11.23 4.31 -11.60
CA VAL A 296 -10.54 3.34 -10.73
C VAL A 296 -11.44 2.80 -9.61
N PHE A 297 -12.58 3.44 -9.32
CA PHE A 297 -13.38 3.12 -8.13
C PHE A 297 -14.85 2.80 -8.38
N GLY A 298 -15.31 2.69 -9.63
CA GLY A 298 -16.69 2.27 -9.93
C GLY A 298 -17.76 3.30 -9.56
N PHE A 299 -17.39 4.57 -9.39
CA PHE A 299 -18.33 5.68 -9.30
C PHE A 299 -18.68 6.17 -10.70
N GLN A 300 -19.91 5.97 -11.11
CA GLN A 300 -20.42 6.50 -12.37
C GLN A 300 -20.59 8.01 -12.21
N ASP A 301 -19.96 8.79 -13.09
CA ASP A 301 -20.14 10.21 -13.34
C ASP A 301 -19.53 11.25 -12.36
N GLU A 302 -18.49 10.93 -11.59
CA GLU A 302 -17.80 11.95 -10.78
C GLU A 302 -16.28 11.92 -11.04
N THR A 303 -15.68 13.06 -11.40
CA THR A 303 -14.22 13.20 -11.52
C THR A 303 -13.62 13.40 -10.14
N PHE A 304 -12.67 12.56 -9.76
CA PHE A 304 -12.04 12.54 -8.45
C PHE A 304 -10.57 12.98 -8.52
N HIS A 305 -10.19 13.96 -7.73
CA HIS A 305 -8.83 14.43 -7.60
C HIS A 305 -8.41 14.45 -6.14
N ARG A 306 -7.27 13.86 -5.81
CA ARG A 306 -6.72 13.89 -4.45
C ARG A 306 -5.55 14.87 -4.35
N LEU A 307 -5.66 15.83 -3.45
CA LEU A 307 -4.56 16.64 -2.95
C LEU A 307 -4.00 15.99 -1.67
N GLU A 308 -2.80 16.37 -1.20
CA GLU A 308 -2.13 15.69 -0.06
C GLU A 308 -3.01 15.42 1.17
N THR A 309 -4.00 16.28 1.44
CA THR A 309 -4.88 16.17 2.60
C THR A 309 -6.35 16.40 2.27
N ILE A 310 -6.68 16.59 1.01
CA ILE A 310 -8.04 16.97 0.59
C ILE A 310 -8.40 16.14 -0.63
N ASP A 311 -9.50 15.42 -0.54
CA ASP A 311 -10.13 14.79 -1.67
C ASP A 311 -11.06 15.78 -2.38
N VAL A 312 -11.00 15.82 -3.70
CA VAL A 312 -11.79 16.73 -4.52
C VAL A 312 -12.70 15.89 -5.41
N TYR A 313 -14.00 16.08 -5.29
CA TYR A 313 -15.01 15.45 -6.13
C TYR A 313 -15.62 16.51 -7.04
N GLU A 314 -15.58 16.31 -8.36
CA GLU A 314 -16.29 17.17 -9.30
C GLU A 314 -17.75 16.73 -9.38
N GLU A 315 -18.64 17.67 -9.14
CA GLU A 315 -20.09 17.49 -9.24
C GLU A 315 -20.65 18.33 -10.39
N LYS A 316 -21.90 18.08 -10.79
CA LYS A 316 -22.54 18.76 -11.91
C LYS A 316 -22.54 20.30 -11.81
N ASP A 317 -22.61 20.84 -10.60
CA ASP A 317 -22.79 22.27 -10.35
C ASP A 317 -21.69 22.82 -9.39
N GLY A 318 -20.55 22.12 -9.22
CA GLY A 318 -19.48 22.54 -8.31
C GLY A 318 -18.48 21.42 -8.01
N ILE A 319 -17.68 21.64 -6.98
CA ILE A 319 -16.78 20.63 -6.43
C ILE A 319 -17.06 20.38 -4.95
N THR A 320 -16.90 19.15 -4.51
CA THR A 320 -16.89 18.80 -3.09
C THR A 320 -15.46 18.54 -2.66
N LEU A 321 -15.03 19.19 -1.58
CA LEU A 321 -13.78 18.94 -0.90
C LEU A 321 -14.08 18.09 0.34
N SER A 322 -13.36 17.01 0.53
CA SER A 322 -13.38 16.19 1.72
C SER A 322 -12.00 16.22 2.38
N ASP A 323 -11.96 16.39 3.70
CA ASP A 323 -10.74 16.15 4.44
C ASP A 323 -10.48 14.64 4.48
N ALA A 324 -9.29 14.22 4.08
CA ALA A 324 -8.90 12.81 4.09
C ALA A 324 -8.85 12.21 5.52
N TYR A 325 -8.94 13.05 6.57
CA TYR A 325 -8.74 12.68 7.97
C TYR A 325 -9.94 12.95 8.88
N GLU A 326 -10.92 13.74 8.42
CA GLU A 326 -12.13 14.06 9.20
C GLU A 326 -13.36 13.88 8.30
N ASP A 327 -14.48 13.46 8.86
CA ASP A 327 -15.79 13.27 8.17
C ASP A 327 -16.41 14.63 7.74
N GLY A 328 -15.60 15.53 7.24
CA GLY A 328 -16.01 16.87 6.81
C GLY A 328 -16.07 17.01 5.30
N PHE A 329 -17.23 17.35 4.76
CA PHE A 329 -17.39 17.69 3.35
C PHE A 329 -17.71 19.18 3.20
N LEU A 330 -17.04 19.84 2.25
CA LEU A 330 -17.30 21.22 1.86
C LEU A 330 -17.64 21.26 0.38
N PHE A 331 -18.90 21.49 0.06
CA PHE A 331 -19.32 21.76 -1.32
C PHE A 331 -19.00 23.20 -1.72
N ILE A 332 -18.39 23.41 -2.89
CA ILE A 332 -18.06 24.71 -3.47
C ILE A 332 -18.76 24.81 -4.81
N PRO A 333 -19.79 25.65 -4.95
CA PRO A 333 -20.47 25.86 -6.21
C PRO A 333 -19.53 26.45 -7.29
N ASP A 334 -19.81 26.18 -8.56
CA ASP A 334 -19.04 26.70 -9.70
C ASP A 334 -18.85 28.21 -9.66
N GLU A 335 -19.86 28.97 -9.19
CA GLU A 335 -19.80 30.41 -9.06
C GLU A 335 -18.74 30.91 -8.06
N ASP A 336 -18.36 30.09 -7.09
CA ASP A 336 -17.36 30.41 -6.06
C ASP A 336 -15.94 29.90 -6.40
N LEU A 337 -15.79 29.02 -7.38
CA LEU A 337 -14.49 28.44 -7.77
C LEU A 337 -13.48 29.49 -8.25
N VAL A 338 -13.96 30.50 -9.02
CA VAL A 338 -13.08 31.59 -9.48
C VAL A 338 -12.59 32.42 -8.31
N SER A 339 -13.47 32.72 -7.37
CA SER A 339 -13.11 33.47 -6.14
C SER A 339 -12.12 32.71 -5.27
N LEU A 340 -12.32 31.40 -5.10
CA LEU A 340 -11.40 30.52 -4.38
C LEU A 340 -10.02 30.48 -5.05
N TYR A 341 -9.99 30.35 -6.37
CA TYR A 341 -8.74 30.36 -7.16
C TYR A 341 -7.94 31.64 -6.92
N GLU A 342 -8.58 32.82 -6.98
CA GLU A 342 -7.91 34.11 -6.77
C GLU A 342 -7.39 34.25 -5.32
N ILE A 343 -8.13 33.76 -4.32
CA ILE A 343 -7.69 33.74 -2.92
C ILE A 343 -6.44 32.85 -2.75
N ILE A 344 -6.45 31.65 -3.32
CA ILE A 344 -5.31 30.72 -3.26
C ILE A 344 -4.10 31.33 -3.95
N LYS A 345 -4.30 31.89 -5.14
CA LYS A 345 -3.26 32.55 -5.92
C LYS A 345 -2.61 33.72 -5.17
N GLU A 346 -3.41 34.61 -4.57
CA GLU A 346 -2.89 35.70 -3.75
C GLU A 346 -2.09 35.21 -2.53
N ARG A 347 -2.51 34.11 -1.91
CA ARG A 347 -1.82 33.54 -0.75
C ARG A 347 -0.49 32.90 -1.12
N LEU A 348 -0.41 32.28 -2.29
CA LEU A 348 0.83 31.72 -2.83
C LEU A 348 1.82 32.84 -3.19
N ILE A 349 1.37 33.93 -3.85
CA ILE A 349 2.22 35.08 -4.20
C ILE A 349 2.77 35.80 -2.95
N LYS A 350 2.02 35.84 -1.85
CA LYS A 350 2.47 36.47 -0.59
C LYS A 350 3.42 35.58 0.23
N LYS A 351 3.53 34.28 -0.07
CA LYS A 351 4.34 33.32 0.67
C LYS A 351 5.74 33.11 0.04
N TYR A 352 5.90 33.51 -1.20
CA TYR A 352 7.13 33.46 -1.99
C TYR A 352 7.44 34.85 -2.57
#